data_c99a7a60a7ed3fcbb1c0df4e7db25d28
#
_entry.id   c99a7a60a7ed3fcbb1c0df4e7db25d28
#
_cell.length_a   1.000
_cell.length_b   1.000
_cell.length_c   1.000
_cell.angle_alpha   90.00
_cell.angle_beta   90.00
_cell.angle_gamma   90.00
#
_symmetry.space_group_name_H-M   'P 1'
#
loop_
_entity.id
_entity.type
_entity.pdbx_description
1 polymer ?
#
loop_
_entity_poly.entity_id
_entity_poly.type
_entity_poly.pdbx_seq_one_letter_code
_entity_poly.pdbx_strand_id
1 'polypeptide(L)' 'MESGYQCAGCGEWNVTSVDASAGRRQSYIEDCQVCCKPNVLHVEYDNSTAEFYISAELE' A
#
# COMPACT_ATOMS: atom_id res chain seq x y z
N MET A 1 1.98 6.10 -10.18
CA MET A 1 0.52 6.10 -9.98
C MET A 1 0.23 6.23 -8.50
N GLU A 2 -0.65 7.12 -8.16
CA GLU A 2 -1.04 7.30 -6.76
C GLU A 2 -2.14 6.34 -6.36
N SER A 3 -2.03 5.82 -5.16
CA SER A 3 -3.03 4.96 -4.58
C SER A 3 -3.12 5.25 -3.08
N GLY A 4 -3.89 4.48 -2.35
CA GLY A 4 -4.03 4.69 -0.93
C GLY A 4 -4.16 3.39 -0.18
N TYR A 5 -3.86 3.44 1.11
CA TYR A 5 -4.02 2.31 1.99
C TYR A 5 -4.51 2.77 3.36
N GLN A 6 -5.16 1.88 4.06
CA GLN A 6 -5.60 2.14 5.42
C GLN A 6 -4.56 1.59 6.39
N CYS A 7 -4.09 2.44 7.30
CA CYS A 7 -3.11 2.02 8.29
C CYS A 7 -3.63 0.86 9.13
N ALA A 8 -2.81 -0.17 9.29
CA ALA A 8 -3.19 -1.35 10.06
C ALA A 8 -3.20 -1.08 11.57
N GLY A 9 -2.59 0.02 12.03
CA GLY A 9 -2.56 0.39 13.43
C GLY A 9 -3.70 1.30 13.86
N CYS A 10 -3.84 2.45 13.19
CA CYS A 10 -4.83 3.46 13.58
C CYS A 10 -6.06 3.55 12.68
N GLY A 11 -6.03 2.87 11.53
CA GLY A 11 -7.15 2.88 10.59
C GLY A 11 -7.24 4.12 9.70
N GLU A 12 -6.30 5.03 9.79
CA GLU A 12 -6.32 6.24 8.98
C GLU A 12 -5.89 5.99 7.54
N TRP A 13 -6.47 6.73 6.62
CA TRP A 13 -6.16 6.63 5.21
C TRP A 13 -4.87 7.37 4.89
N ASN A 14 -3.98 6.70 4.16
CA ASN A 14 -2.71 7.28 3.71
C ASN A 14 -2.60 7.17 2.20
N VAL A 15 -1.98 8.17 1.58
CA VAL A 15 -1.70 8.15 0.14
C VAL A 15 -0.29 7.64 -0.08
N THR A 16 -0.14 6.74 -1.03
CA THR A 16 1.17 6.20 -1.42
C THR A 16 1.30 6.20 -2.94
N SER A 17 2.53 6.14 -3.42
CA SER A 17 2.81 6.03 -4.85
C SER A 17 3.15 4.60 -5.20
N VAL A 18 2.49 4.08 -6.23
CA VAL A 18 2.75 2.74 -6.76
C VAL A 18 3.46 2.87 -8.09
N ASP A 19 4.59 2.22 -8.23
CA ASP A 19 5.34 2.18 -9.48
C ASP A 19 4.85 1.01 -10.33
N ALA A 20 4.06 1.31 -11.35
CA ALA A 20 3.50 0.30 -12.23
C ALA A 20 4.57 -0.43 -13.05
N SER A 21 5.74 0.15 -13.22
CA SER A 21 6.84 -0.48 -13.95
C SER A 21 7.63 -1.48 -13.12
N ALA A 22 7.44 -1.50 -11.80
CA ALA A 22 8.18 -2.38 -10.90
C ALA A 22 7.67 -3.83 -10.88
N GLY A 23 6.55 -4.12 -11.57
CA GLY A 23 6.00 -5.46 -11.67
C GLY A 23 4.61 -5.58 -11.05
N ARG A 24 4.07 -6.81 -11.09
CA ARG A 24 2.71 -7.07 -10.63
C ARG A 24 2.58 -7.16 -9.12
N ARG A 25 3.66 -7.52 -8.44
CA ARG A 25 3.70 -7.66 -7.00
C ARG A 25 4.81 -6.82 -6.44
N GLN A 26 4.48 -6.02 -5.47
CA GLN A 26 5.43 -5.18 -4.78
C GLN A 26 5.20 -5.30 -3.29
N SER A 27 6.27 -5.20 -2.53
CA SER A 27 6.18 -5.23 -1.09
C SER A 27 7.20 -4.23 -0.54
N TYR A 28 6.74 -3.33 0.32
CA TYR A 28 7.61 -2.32 0.91
C TYR A 28 7.01 -1.82 2.21
N ILE A 29 7.81 -1.10 2.97
CA ILE A 29 7.41 -0.57 4.27
C ILE A 29 7.24 0.92 4.18
N GLU A 30 6.11 1.43 4.67
CA GLU A 30 5.85 2.86 4.79
C GLU A 30 5.33 3.17 6.19
N ASP A 31 5.74 4.33 6.71
CA ASP A 31 5.26 4.80 8.00
C ASP A 31 3.92 5.51 7.83
N CYS A 32 2.99 5.24 8.73
CA CYS A 32 1.74 5.97 8.77
C CYS A 32 2.03 7.43 9.13
N GLN A 33 1.37 8.36 8.44
CA GLN A 33 1.57 9.78 8.69
C GLN A 33 0.82 10.28 9.91
N VAL A 34 -0.04 9.46 10.49
CA VAL A 34 -0.84 9.82 11.66
C VAL A 34 -0.27 9.20 12.93
N CYS A 35 -0.13 7.88 12.97
CA CYS A 35 0.38 7.18 14.16
C CYS A 35 1.87 6.86 14.10
N CYS A 36 2.53 7.11 12.97
CA CYS A 36 3.95 6.88 12.75
C CYS A 36 4.39 5.42 12.89
N LYS A 37 3.47 4.46 12.85
CA LYS A 37 3.82 3.06 12.91
C LYS A 37 4.18 2.55 11.53
N PRO A 38 5.20 1.68 11.42
CA PRO A 38 5.58 1.11 10.12
C PRO A 38 4.53 0.11 9.65
N ASN A 39 4.10 0.26 8.41
CA ASN A 39 3.17 -0.64 7.76
C ASN A 39 3.86 -1.38 6.64
N VAL A 40 3.73 -2.70 6.62
CA VAL A 40 4.18 -3.51 5.50
C VAL A 40 3.07 -3.49 4.46
N LEU A 41 3.36 -2.94 3.30
CA LEU A 41 2.39 -2.82 2.21
C LEU A 41 2.63 -3.93 1.19
N HIS A 42 1.56 -4.64 0.87
CA HIS A 42 1.57 -5.65 -0.19
C HIS A 42 0.73 -5.12 -1.34
N VAL A 43 1.38 -4.86 -2.46
CA VAL A 43 0.73 -4.31 -3.65
C VAL A 43 0.65 -5.41 -4.70
N GLU A 44 -0.53 -5.60 -5.25
CA GLU A 44 -0.78 -6.61 -6.25
C GLU A 44 -1.63 -6.05 -7.37
N TYR A 45 -1.25 -6.33 -8.60
CA TYR A 45 -1.99 -5.88 -9.78
C TYR A 45 -2.87 -6.99 -10.34
N ASP A 46 -4.15 -6.70 -10.51
CA ASP A 46 -5.10 -7.63 -11.10
C ASP A 46 -5.30 -7.28 -12.59
N ASN A 47 -4.88 -8.19 -13.46
CA ASN A 47 -5.00 -8.01 -14.91
C ASN A 47 -6.45 -8.06 -15.39
N SER A 48 -7.31 -8.78 -14.70
CA SER A 48 -8.70 -8.95 -15.13
C SER A 48 -9.52 -7.70 -14.92
N THR A 49 -9.22 -6.91 -13.89
CA THR A 49 -9.92 -5.67 -13.60
C THR A 49 -9.07 -4.43 -13.87
N ALA A 50 -7.80 -4.61 -14.19
CA ALA A 50 -6.81 -3.55 -14.38
C ALA A 50 -6.68 -2.64 -13.16
N GLU A 51 -6.73 -3.22 -11.97
CA GLU A 51 -6.68 -2.48 -10.71
C GLU A 51 -5.54 -2.97 -9.82
N PHE A 52 -5.04 -2.03 -8.99
CA PHE A 52 -4.08 -2.36 -7.95
C PHE A 52 -4.80 -2.58 -6.62
N TYR A 53 -4.41 -3.63 -5.92
CA TYR A 53 -4.87 -3.90 -4.57
C TYR A 53 -3.72 -3.72 -3.60
N ILE A 54 -3.95 -2.96 -2.55
CA ILE A 54 -2.96 -2.71 -1.52
C ILE A 54 -3.52 -3.20 -0.20
N SER A 55 -2.78 -4.07 0.46
CA SER A 55 -3.09 -4.45 1.84
C SER A 55 -1.95 -3.99 2.74
N ALA A 56 -2.30 -3.58 3.94
CA ALA A 56 -1.35 -3.09 4.92
C ALA A 56 -1.43 -3.94 6.18
N GLU A 57 -0.27 -4.22 6.77
CA GLU A 57 -0.19 -4.88 8.06
C GLU A 57 0.95 -4.28 8.86
N LEU A 58 0.85 -4.34 10.18
CA LEU A 58 1.91 -3.84 11.05
C LEU A 58 3.12 -4.75 10.96
N GLU A 59 4.29 -4.12 10.95
CA GLU A 59 5.55 -4.84 10.96
C GLU A 59 5.77 -5.60 12.27
#